data_2a3bad821d5b4cf0352ea69a3edf506c
#
_entry.id   2a3bad821d5b4cf0352ea69a3edf506c
#
_cell.length_a   1.000
_cell.length_b   1.000
_cell.length_c   1.000
_cell.angle_alpha   90.00
_cell.angle_beta   90.00
_cell.angle_gamma   90.00
#
_symmetry.space_group_name_H-M   'P 1'
#
loop_
_entity.id
_entity.type
_entity.pdbx_description
1 polymer ?
#
loop_
_entity_poly.entity_id
_entity_poly.type
_entity_poly.pdbx_seq_one_letter_code
_entity_poly.pdbx_strand_id
1 'polypeptide(L)'
;LFSFGQDLQSKIEVPVGIMVGAVGGTPSGFWLSERMYRDDAACAEEVKAFAPGYPYEALQKKYLEEKAAYDKAFAEWKPLAEAAKKEGQEVPKPPRAPISVGRAGETNFGKVGQLFEAFIRPYVGYAIKGVLWDQGESKTNIVGVGQVTLMGALIRGWRQDWGQGDFPFLYVEKPSGGGCAWDYSQPETAKADAFAPLPATLPPPPDADYSHVVFTRIMQYPNTHMVTTSDLGSGIHPPNKSGYGARAARVALGTAYGQDIEWLGPVYASHEITDDHITLKFTHTGKGLAFKNGTQLQGFAIAGEDRKFFWAQATIEGGSVVVRSAEVPHPVAVRYAWSGRFPWANLFNQDGLPAQPFRTDDW
;
A
#
# COMPACT_ATOMS: atom_id res chain seq x y z
N LEU A 1 12.92 -9.27 5.87
CA LEU A 1 13.29 -9.26 7.30
C LEU A 1 14.79 -9.36 7.54
N PHE A 2 15.54 -10.26 6.88
CA PHE A 2 16.98 -10.39 7.11
C PHE A 2 17.74 -9.07 6.89
N SER A 3 17.54 -8.42 5.73
CA SER A 3 18.15 -7.11 5.43
C SER A 3 17.74 -6.03 6.44
N PHE A 4 16.47 -6.02 6.86
CA PHE A 4 15.98 -5.13 7.91
C PHE A 4 16.73 -5.34 9.24
N GLY A 5 16.81 -6.60 9.70
CA GLY A 5 17.48 -6.92 10.97
C GLY A 5 18.96 -6.61 10.95
N GLN A 6 19.64 -6.89 9.84
CA GLN A 6 21.06 -6.59 9.66
C GLN A 6 21.33 -5.07 9.67
N ASP A 7 20.52 -4.29 8.93
CA ASP A 7 20.68 -2.84 8.86
C ASP A 7 20.32 -2.17 10.19
N LEU A 8 19.25 -2.61 10.84
CA LEU A 8 18.84 -2.14 12.15
C LEU A 8 19.95 -2.42 13.20
N GLN A 9 20.42 -3.67 13.27
CA GLN A 9 21.45 -4.07 14.24
C GLN A 9 22.76 -3.30 14.07
N SER A 10 23.12 -2.94 12.84
CA SER A 10 24.32 -2.12 12.59
C SER A 10 24.25 -0.71 13.15
N LYS A 11 23.04 -0.26 13.53
CA LYS A 11 22.77 1.13 13.99
C LYS A 11 22.34 1.22 15.45
N ILE A 12 22.13 0.06 16.08
CA ILE A 12 21.81 -0.03 17.51
C ILE A 12 22.79 -0.99 18.18
N GLU A 13 23.09 -0.77 19.44
CA GLU A 13 24.13 -1.52 20.19
C GLU A 13 23.55 -2.75 20.92
N VAL A 14 22.43 -3.32 20.42
CA VAL A 14 21.77 -4.48 21.02
C VAL A 14 21.45 -5.56 19.98
N PRO A 15 21.46 -6.84 20.36
CA PRO A 15 21.06 -7.91 19.45
C PRO A 15 19.60 -7.75 18.97
N VAL A 16 19.34 -8.04 17.70
CA VAL A 16 18.00 -8.03 17.09
C VAL A 16 17.53 -9.44 16.86
N GLY A 17 16.51 -9.87 17.60
CA GLY A 17 15.80 -11.13 17.35
C GLY A 17 14.68 -10.92 16.33
N ILE A 18 14.53 -11.84 15.38
CA ILE A 18 13.47 -11.78 14.35
C ILE A 18 12.63 -13.06 14.42
N MET A 19 11.31 -12.89 14.56
CA MET A 19 10.33 -13.97 14.39
C MET A 19 9.63 -13.78 13.04
N VAL A 20 9.47 -14.86 12.28
CA VAL A 20 8.91 -14.81 10.93
C VAL A 20 7.65 -15.66 10.87
N GLY A 21 6.52 -14.99 10.66
CA GLY A 21 5.27 -15.63 10.28
C GLY A 21 4.83 -15.04 8.92
N ALA A 22 5.22 -15.69 7.82
CA ALA A 22 4.92 -15.18 6.48
C ALA A 22 4.62 -16.33 5.52
N VAL A 23 3.52 -16.17 4.76
CA VAL A 23 3.12 -17.09 3.67
C VAL A 23 2.77 -16.24 2.45
N GLY A 24 3.50 -16.42 1.35
CA GLY A 24 3.32 -15.65 0.13
C GLY A 24 1.95 -15.88 -0.53
N GLY A 25 1.43 -14.86 -1.23
CA GLY A 25 0.18 -14.94 -1.98
C GLY A 25 -1.09 -15.00 -1.13
N THR A 26 -1.02 -14.61 0.15
CA THR A 26 -2.16 -14.68 1.07
C THR A 26 -2.77 -13.31 1.35
N PRO A 27 -4.10 -13.20 1.48
CA PRO A 27 -4.76 -11.94 1.80
C PRO A 27 -4.64 -11.58 3.29
N SER A 28 -4.78 -10.28 3.60
CA SER A 28 -4.68 -9.78 4.98
C SER A 28 -5.73 -10.38 5.93
N GLY A 29 -6.91 -10.76 5.43
CA GLY A 29 -7.96 -11.39 6.24
C GLY A 29 -7.59 -12.77 6.83
N PHE A 30 -6.49 -13.38 6.39
CA PHE A 30 -6.03 -14.65 6.97
C PHE A 30 -5.15 -14.45 8.22
N TRP A 31 -4.75 -13.21 8.52
CA TRP A 31 -3.72 -12.89 9.51
C TRP A 31 -4.24 -12.24 10.80
N LEU A 32 -5.55 -12.06 10.95
CA LEU A 32 -6.20 -11.69 12.19
C LEU A 32 -7.17 -12.80 12.60
N SER A 33 -7.45 -13.00 13.88
CA SER A 33 -8.38 -14.05 14.31
C SER A 33 -9.82 -13.71 13.89
N GLU A 34 -10.69 -14.75 13.80
CA GLU A 34 -12.13 -14.56 13.53
C GLU A 34 -12.75 -13.60 14.55
N ARG A 35 -12.36 -13.69 15.85
CA ARG A 35 -12.79 -12.78 16.90
C ARG A 35 -12.38 -11.33 16.61
N MET A 36 -11.10 -11.08 16.28
CA MET A 36 -10.61 -9.73 15.98
C MET A 36 -11.38 -9.08 14.84
N TYR A 37 -11.81 -9.86 13.87
CA TYR A 37 -12.59 -9.39 12.75
C TYR A 37 -14.06 -9.16 13.12
N ARG A 38 -14.72 -10.15 13.75
CA ARG A 38 -16.16 -10.09 14.05
C ARG A 38 -16.52 -9.07 15.11
N ASP A 39 -15.65 -8.86 16.08
CA ASP A 39 -15.87 -7.91 17.17
C ASP A 39 -15.48 -6.47 16.79
N ASP A 40 -14.89 -6.26 15.60
CA ASP A 40 -14.49 -4.92 15.16
C ASP A 40 -15.65 -4.14 14.56
N ALA A 41 -16.01 -3.04 15.24
CA ALA A 41 -17.15 -2.21 14.87
C ALA A 41 -16.99 -1.56 13.48
N ALA A 42 -15.77 -1.17 13.09
CA ALA A 42 -15.54 -0.56 11.78
C ALA A 42 -15.71 -1.58 10.64
N CYS A 43 -15.25 -2.82 10.81
CA CYS A 43 -15.50 -3.89 9.88
C CYS A 43 -17.01 -4.21 9.76
N ALA A 44 -17.73 -4.25 10.88
CA ALA A 44 -19.17 -4.49 10.88
C ALA A 44 -19.96 -3.39 10.15
N GLU A 45 -19.63 -2.12 10.39
CA GLU A 45 -20.29 -0.99 9.70
C GLU A 45 -19.99 -0.97 8.20
N GLU A 46 -18.77 -1.28 7.78
CA GLU A 46 -18.40 -1.33 6.35
C GLU A 46 -19.16 -2.45 5.63
N VAL A 47 -19.24 -3.64 6.23
CA VAL A 47 -20.06 -4.76 5.72
C VAL A 47 -21.53 -4.37 5.61
N LYS A 48 -22.09 -3.74 6.64
CA LYS A 48 -23.48 -3.29 6.69
C LYS A 48 -23.79 -2.26 5.59
N ALA A 49 -22.87 -1.33 5.34
CA ALA A 49 -23.03 -0.34 4.27
C ALA A 49 -22.92 -0.97 2.87
N PHE A 50 -22.06 -1.97 2.71
CA PHE A 50 -21.82 -2.65 1.43
C PHE A 50 -22.92 -3.64 1.04
N ALA A 51 -23.45 -4.40 2.00
CA ALA A 51 -24.33 -5.56 1.77
C ALA A 51 -25.58 -5.24 0.93
N PRO A 52 -26.30 -4.11 1.10
CA PRO A 52 -27.54 -3.83 0.33
C PRO A 52 -27.33 -3.73 -1.18
N GLY A 53 -26.16 -3.30 -1.64
CA GLY A 53 -25.82 -3.15 -3.06
C GLY A 53 -25.10 -4.36 -3.68
N TYR A 54 -24.82 -5.39 -2.88
CA TYR A 54 -24.00 -6.51 -3.33
C TYR A 54 -24.85 -7.63 -4.00
N PRO A 55 -24.67 -7.87 -5.32
CA PRO A 55 -25.53 -8.80 -6.08
C PRO A 55 -25.06 -10.27 -5.89
N TYR A 56 -24.98 -10.76 -4.66
CA TYR A 56 -24.43 -12.08 -4.34
C TYR A 56 -25.03 -13.22 -5.18
N GLU A 57 -26.35 -13.29 -5.28
CA GLU A 57 -27.03 -14.43 -5.97
C GLU A 57 -26.67 -14.48 -7.47
N ALA A 58 -26.56 -13.31 -8.12
CA ALA A 58 -26.14 -13.25 -9.53
C ALA A 58 -24.68 -13.66 -9.71
N LEU A 59 -23.79 -13.19 -8.82
CA LEU A 59 -22.37 -13.55 -8.85
C LEU A 59 -22.15 -15.03 -8.53
N GLN A 60 -22.89 -15.57 -7.57
CA GLN A 60 -22.84 -16.98 -7.20
C GLN A 60 -23.29 -17.87 -8.36
N LYS A 61 -24.37 -17.50 -9.06
CA LYS A 61 -24.84 -18.23 -10.26
C LYS A 61 -23.75 -18.25 -11.33
N LYS A 62 -23.16 -17.09 -11.63
CA LYS A 62 -22.05 -16.98 -12.60
C LYS A 62 -20.87 -17.86 -12.20
N TYR A 63 -20.46 -17.81 -10.93
CA TYR A 63 -19.37 -18.66 -10.41
C TYR A 63 -19.66 -20.16 -10.62
N LEU A 64 -20.90 -20.63 -10.36
CA LEU A 64 -21.27 -22.03 -10.53
C LEU A 64 -21.20 -22.46 -12.00
N GLU A 65 -21.60 -21.59 -12.94
CA GLU A 65 -21.47 -21.83 -14.38
C GLU A 65 -19.99 -21.91 -14.79
N GLU A 66 -19.16 -20.96 -14.37
CA GLU A 66 -17.72 -20.96 -14.64
C GLU A 66 -17.02 -22.18 -14.01
N LYS A 67 -17.42 -22.57 -12.79
CA LYS A 67 -16.89 -23.75 -12.12
C LYS A 67 -17.22 -25.04 -12.86
N ALA A 68 -18.43 -25.19 -13.35
CA ALA A 68 -18.83 -26.37 -14.15
C ALA A 68 -18.00 -26.46 -15.45
N ALA A 69 -17.78 -25.34 -16.12
CA ALA A 69 -16.93 -25.27 -17.31
C ALA A 69 -15.45 -25.61 -16.98
N TYR A 70 -14.94 -25.08 -15.87
CA TYR A 70 -13.61 -25.41 -15.38
C TYR A 70 -13.45 -26.88 -15.03
N ASP A 71 -14.39 -27.47 -14.30
CA ASP A 71 -14.33 -28.88 -13.88
C ASP A 71 -14.27 -29.81 -15.09
N LYS A 72 -15.03 -29.48 -16.15
CA LYS A 72 -14.96 -30.22 -17.44
C LYS A 72 -13.59 -30.06 -18.09
N ALA A 73 -13.11 -28.82 -18.26
CA ALA A 73 -11.82 -28.53 -18.89
C ALA A 73 -10.65 -29.15 -18.10
N PHE A 74 -10.73 -29.15 -16.77
CA PHE A 74 -9.71 -29.76 -15.91
C PHE A 74 -9.70 -31.29 -16.04
N ALA A 75 -10.86 -31.93 -16.14
CA ALA A 75 -10.98 -33.38 -16.37
C ALA A 75 -10.40 -33.80 -17.74
N GLU A 76 -10.55 -32.96 -18.77
CA GLU A 76 -9.93 -33.17 -20.08
C GLU A 76 -8.43 -32.93 -20.08
N TRP A 77 -7.97 -31.90 -19.38
CA TRP A 77 -6.55 -31.51 -19.26
C TRP A 77 -5.72 -32.54 -18.46
N LYS A 78 -6.26 -33.09 -17.39
CA LYS A 78 -5.50 -33.93 -16.45
C LYS A 78 -4.82 -35.15 -17.11
N PRO A 79 -5.51 -35.98 -17.93
CA PRO A 79 -4.84 -37.10 -18.59
C PRO A 79 -3.80 -36.68 -19.62
N LEU A 80 -4.00 -35.54 -20.29
CA LEU A 80 -3.02 -34.98 -21.24
C LEU A 80 -1.74 -34.54 -20.54
N ALA A 81 -1.87 -33.89 -19.40
CA ALA A 81 -0.75 -33.47 -18.57
C ALA A 81 0.04 -34.66 -17.99
N GLU A 82 -0.65 -35.71 -17.58
CA GLU A 82 -0.03 -36.97 -17.09
C GLU A 82 0.73 -37.71 -18.21
N ALA A 83 0.16 -37.76 -19.41
CA ALA A 83 0.80 -38.36 -20.58
C ALA A 83 2.07 -37.57 -20.98
N ALA A 84 1.98 -36.25 -21.14
CA ALA A 84 3.12 -35.39 -21.45
C ALA A 84 4.26 -35.55 -20.43
N LYS A 85 3.92 -35.61 -19.14
CA LYS A 85 4.90 -35.82 -18.07
C LYS A 85 5.62 -37.18 -18.19
N LYS A 86 4.88 -38.23 -18.53
CA LYS A 86 5.47 -39.59 -18.73
C LYS A 86 6.40 -39.66 -19.94
N GLU A 87 6.07 -38.90 -20.99
CA GLU A 87 6.83 -38.86 -22.24
C GLU A 87 7.97 -37.82 -22.24
N GLY A 88 8.16 -37.09 -21.12
CA GLY A 88 9.19 -36.04 -21.02
C GLY A 88 8.90 -34.81 -21.88
N GLN A 89 7.64 -34.62 -22.29
CA GLN A 89 7.19 -33.48 -23.09
C GLN A 89 6.80 -32.29 -22.19
N GLU A 90 6.66 -31.11 -22.80
CA GLU A 90 6.15 -29.95 -22.10
C GLU A 90 4.70 -30.17 -21.65
N VAL A 91 4.46 -30.02 -20.32
CA VAL A 91 3.14 -30.21 -19.76
C VAL A 91 2.23 -29.02 -20.13
N PRO A 92 1.04 -29.27 -20.74
CA PRO A 92 0.12 -28.22 -21.07
C PRO A 92 -0.30 -27.39 -19.84
N LYS A 93 -0.49 -26.07 -20.01
CA LYS A 93 -0.93 -25.21 -18.91
C LYS A 93 -2.31 -25.64 -18.42
N PRO A 94 -2.51 -25.78 -17.10
CA PRO A 94 -3.81 -26.11 -16.55
C PRO A 94 -4.84 -25.00 -16.81
N PRO A 95 -6.13 -25.35 -16.95
CA PRO A 95 -7.19 -24.35 -16.97
C PRO A 95 -7.18 -23.56 -15.66
N ARG A 96 -7.57 -22.28 -15.73
CA ARG A 96 -7.59 -21.40 -14.56
C ARG A 96 -8.89 -21.64 -13.77
N ALA A 97 -8.74 -22.00 -12.50
CA ALA A 97 -9.89 -22.16 -11.61
C ALA A 97 -10.57 -20.80 -11.35
N PRO A 98 -11.90 -20.72 -11.38
CA PRO A 98 -12.62 -19.53 -10.95
C PRO A 98 -12.49 -19.35 -9.43
N ILE A 99 -12.54 -18.08 -8.99
CA ILE A 99 -12.55 -17.75 -7.57
C ILE A 99 -13.98 -17.83 -7.07
N SER A 100 -14.20 -18.52 -5.95
CA SER A 100 -15.52 -18.58 -5.30
C SER A 100 -15.99 -17.20 -4.84
N VAL A 101 -17.29 -17.06 -4.61
CA VAL A 101 -17.90 -15.79 -4.22
C VAL A 101 -18.45 -15.94 -2.79
N GLY A 102 -17.92 -15.15 -1.86
CA GLY A 102 -18.42 -15.04 -0.49
C GLY A 102 -19.61 -14.09 -0.39
N ARG A 103 -20.42 -14.21 0.65
CA ARG A 103 -21.42 -13.20 1.02
C ARG A 103 -20.72 -11.96 1.57
N ALA A 104 -21.41 -10.84 1.67
CA ALA A 104 -20.88 -9.68 2.37
C ALA A 104 -20.41 -10.06 3.78
N GLY A 105 -19.17 -9.70 4.12
CA GLY A 105 -18.52 -10.07 5.37
C GLY A 105 -17.91 -11.48 5.42
N GLU A 106 -17.98 -12.25 4.33
CA GLU A 106 -17.33 -13.56 4.20
C GLU A 106 -16.11 -13.49 3.26
N THR A 107 -15.26 -14.49 3.33
CA THR A 107 -14.12 -14.63 2.41
C THR A 107 -14.56 -15.24 1.07
N ASN A 108 -13.94 -14.82 -0.03
CA ASN A 108 -14.14 -15.49 -1.32
C ASN A 108 -13.51 -16.89 -1.34
N PHE A 109 -12.43 -17.10 -0.61
CA PHE A 109 -11.77 -18.40 -0.46
C PHE A 109 -11.06 -18.48 0.89
N GLY A 110 -10.78 -19.70 1.36
CA GLY A 110 -10.15 -19.91 2.66
C GLY A 110 -11.03 -19.45 3.83
N LYS A 111 -10.42 -19.11 4.95
CA LYS A 111 -11.11 -18.68 6.17
C LYS A 111 -10.41 -17.47 6.78
N VAL A 112 -11.17 -16.58 7.39
CA VAL A 112 -10.62 -15.54 8.27
C VAL A 112 -9.76 -16.22 9.34
N GLY A 113 -8.57 -15.69 9.57
CA GLY A 113 -7.69 -16.14 10.65
C GLY A 113 -6.95 -17.46 10.44
N GLN A 114 -7.09 -18.11 9.28
CA GLN A 114 -6.46 -19.43 9.07
C GLN A 114 -4.93 -19.44 9.23
N LEU A 115 -4.26 -18.30 9.00
CA LEU A 115 -2.81 -18.17 9.19
C LEU A 115 -2.45 -17.54 10.56
N PHE A 116 -3.35 -16.77 11.15
CA PHE A 116 -3.12 -16.21 12.49
C PHE A 116 -2.89 -17.32 13.51
N GLU A 117 -3.75 -18.32 13.55
CA GLU A 117 -3.66 -19.42 14.51
C GLU A 117 -2.38 -20.25 14.36
N ALA A 118 -1.94 -20.46 13.12
CA ALA A 118 -0.79 -21.30 12.83
C ALA A 118 0.56 -20.56 12.95
N PHE A 119 0.61 -19.29 12.55
CA PHE A 119 1.88 -18.57 12.35
C PHE A 119 2.07 -17.36 13.28
N ILE A 120 1.00 -16.85 13.90
CA ILE A 120 1.07 -15.67 14.76
C ILE A 120 0.78 -16.01 16.22
N ARG A 121 -0.31 -16.73 16.49
CA ARG A 121 -0.70 -17.12 17.87
C ARG A 121 0.41 -17.79 18.68
N PRO A 122 1.29 -18.65 18.13
CA PRO A 122 2.39 -19.24 18.90
C PRO A 122 3.39 -18.22 19.45
N TYR A 123 3.44 -17.01 18.89
CA TYR A 123 4.33 -15.94 19.34
C TYR A 123 3.67 -14.97 20.31
N VAL A 124 2.34 -15.00 20.45
CA VAL A 124 1.62 -14.16 21.42
C VAL A 124 2.11 -14.47 22.84
N GLY A 125 2.46 -13.42 23.57
CA GLY A 125 3.07 -13.54 24.92
C GLY A 125 4.59 -13.39 24.95
N TYR A 126 5.30 -13.52 23.82
CA TYR A 126 6.69 -13.06 23.77
C TYR A 126 6.74 -11.54 23.72
N ALA A 127 7.62 -10.93 24.50
CA ALA A 127 7.87 -9.50 24.42
C ALA A 127 8.46 -9.13 23.07
N ILE A 128 7.83 -8.20 22.35
CA ILE A 128 8.31 -7.72 21.04
C ILE A 128 8.54 -6.20 21.09
N LYS A 129 9.49 -5.70 20.31
CA LYS A 129 9.72 -4.27 20.14
C LYS A 129 8.72 -3.65 19.16
N GLY A 130 8.24 -4.42 18.21
CA GLY A 130 7.28 -3.98 17.20
C GLY A 130 7.05 -5.06 16.13
N VAL A 131 6.24 -4.72 15.15
CA VAL A 131 5.91 -5.55 14.00
C VAL A 131 6.42 -4.90 12.72
N LEU A 132 6.95 -5.67 11.78
CA LEU A 132 7.14 -5.27 10.38
C LEU A 132 6.24 -6.13 9.48
N TRP A 133 5.22 -5.51 8.92
CA TRP A 133 4.22 -6.11 8.07
C TRP A 133 4.52 -5.85 6.59
N ASP A 134 4.63 -6.90 5.79
CA ASP A 134 4.85 -6.81 4.35
C ASP A 134 3.85 -7.71 3.60
N GLN A 135 2.65 -7.18 3.37
CA GLN A 135 1.54 -7.86 2.70
C GLN A 135 0.52 -6.82 2.22
N GLY A 136 -0.30 -7.16 1.24
CA GLY A 136 -1.38 -6.29 0.76
C GLY A 136 -1.77 -6.53 -0.70
N GLU A 137 -0.93 -7.22 -1.47
CA GLU A 137 -1.13 -7.48 -2.90
C GLU A 137 -2.39 -8.31 -3.18
N SER A 138 -2.76 -9.18 -2.25
CA SER A 138 -3.97 -10.01 -2.33
C SER A 138 -5.21 -9.36 -1.68
N LYS A 139 -5.14 -8.07 -1.36
CA LYS A 139 -6.20 -7.31 -0.67
C LYS A 139 -6.66 -8.03 0.62
N THR A 140 -7.90 -7.81 1.04
CA THR A 140 -8.45 -8.41 2.28
C THR A 140 -8.98 -9.82 2.09
N ASN A 141 -9.50 -10.13 0.91
CA ASN A 141 -10.32 -11.32 0.60
C ASN A 141 -11.63 -11.41 1.40
N ILE A 142 -12.02 -10.37 2.11
CA ILE A 142 -13.30 -10.27 2.82
C ILE A 142 -14.21 -9.33 2.02
N VAL A 143 -15.34 -9.86 1.56
CA VAL A 143 -16.28 -9.11 0.72
C VAL A 143 -16.88 -7.93 1.48
N GLY A 144 -16.69 -6.73 0.93
CA GLY A 144 -17.22 -5.49 1.51
C GLY A 144 -16.37 -4.92 2.65
N VAL A 145 -15.14 -5.39 2.85
CA VAL A 145 -14.21 -4.81 3.82
C VAL A 145 -12.91 -4.36 3.12
N GLY A 146 -12.63 -3.07 3.19
CA GLY A 146 -11.45 -2.46 2.58
C GLY A 146 -10.16 -2.69 3.38
N GLN A 147 -9.02 -2.48 2.71
CA GLN A 147 -7.70 -2.72 3.30
C GLN A 147 -7.43 -1.85 4.53
N VAL A 148 -7.84 -0.58 4.51
CA VAL A 148 -7.62 0.34 5.63
C VAL A 148 -8.34 -0.16 6.88
N THR A 149 -9.63 -0.47 6.75
CA THR A 149 -10.47 -0.94 7.86
C THR A 149 -9.97 -2.25 8.44
N LEU A 150 -9.66 -3.22 7.58
CA LEU A 150 -9.15 -4.52 8.02
C LEU A 150 -7.79 -4.41 8.72
N MET A 151 -6.89 -3.56 8.21
CA MET A 151 -5.60 -3.31 8.88
C MET A 151 -5.80 -2.71 10.28
N GLY A 152 -6.79 -1.83 10.45
CA GLY A 152 -7.14 -1.33 11.78
C GLY A 152 -7.59 -2.42 12.75
N ALA A 153 -8.47 -3.32 12.30
CA ALA A 153 -8.91 -4.47 13.09
C ALA A 153 -7.75 -5.40 13.45
N LEU A 154 -6.86 -5.69 12.48
CA LEU A 154 -5.67 -6.51 12.67
C LEU A 154 -4.72 -5.90 13.71
N ILE A 155 -4.38 -4.62 13.55
CA ILE A 155 -3.45 -3.91 14.44
C ILE A 155 -4.00 -3.86 15.87
N ARG A 156 -5.27 -3.46 16.05
CA ARG A 156 -5.93 -3.44 17.37
C ARG A 156 -5.98 -4.82 18.00
N GLY A 157 -6.37 -5.82 17.22
CA GLY A 157 -6.50 -7.20 17.69
C GLY A 157 -5.16 -7.80 18.10
N TRP A 158 -4.09 -7.60 17.31
CA TRP A 158 -2.75 -8.08 17.70
C TRP A 158 -2.27 -7.39 18.98
N ARG A 159 -2.40 -6.06 19.09
CA ARG A 159 -2.02 -5.33 20.30
C ARG A 159 -2.79 -5.80 21.54
N GLN A 160 -4.09 -6.08 21.39
CA GLN A 160 -4.93 -6.61 22.46
C GLN A 160 -4.44 -8.02 22.90
N ASP A 161 -4.18 -8.92 21.95
CA ASP A 161 -3.73 -10.28 22.29
C ASP A 161 -2.31 -10.28 22.90
N TRP A 162 -1.42 -9.38 22.46
CA TRP A 162 -0.09 -9.24 23.04
C TRP A 162 -0.10 -8.60 24.45
N GLY A 163 -1.03 -7.71 24.73
CA GLY A 163 -1.13 -7.01 26.01
C GLY A 163 0.05 -6.07 26.32
N GLN A 164 0.79 -5.61 25.29
CA GLN A 164 1.94 -4.71 25.44
C GLN A 164 1.62 -3.25 25.08
N GLY A 165 0.34 -2.87 25.05
CA GLY A 165 -0.10 -1.54 24.61
C GLY A 165 0.12 -1.31 23.11
N ASP A 166 0.23 -0.04 22.72
CA ASP A 166 0.37 0.36 21.33
C ASP A 166 1.82 0.25 20.84
N PHE A 167 2.37 -0.96 20.79
CA PHE A 167 3.70 -1.16 20.22
C PHE A 167 3.75 -0.70 18.75
N PRO A 168 4.94 -0.26 18.24
CA PRO A 168 5.11 0.20 16.86
C PRO A 168 4.69 -0.88 15.85
N PHE A 169 3.79 -0.52 14.93
CA PHE A 169 3.38 -1.36 13.82
C PHE A 169 3.85 -0.72 12.52
N LEU A 170 4.93 -1.26 11.97
CA LEU A 170 5.51 -0.83 10.70
C LEU A 170 4.90 -1.67 9.58
N TYR A 171 4.53 -1.04 8.48
CA TYR A 171 4.01 -1.76 7.32
C TYR A 171 4.57 -1.22 6.00
N VAL A 172 4.82 -2.14 5.08
CA VAL A 172 5.38 -1.82 3.77
C VAL A 172 4.28 -1.30 2.85
N GLU A 173 4.52 -0.14 2.24
CA GLU A 173 3.62 0.48 1.28
C GLU A 173 3.38 -0.40 0.04
N LYS A 174 2.16 -0.39 -0.48
CA LYS A 174 1.76 -1.08 -1.71
C LYS A 174 0.91 -0.16 -2.62
N PRO A 175 0.99 -0.37 -3.96
CA PRO A 175 1.94 -1.26 -4.67
C PRO A 175 3.39 -0.82 -4.47
N SER A 176 4.32 -1.74 -4.70
CA SER A 176 5.74 -1.44 -4.62
C SER A 176 6.23 -0.67 -5.86
N GLY A 177 7.06 0.36 -5.66
CA GLY A 177 7.64 1.16 -6.75
C GLY A 177 6.62 2.12 -7.39
N GLY A 178 6.90 2.54 -8.61
CA GLY A 178 6.04 3.42 -9.40
C GLY A 178 6.40 4.90 -9.36
N GLY A 179 7.30 5.31 -8.46
CA GLY A 179 7.86 6.65 -8.36
C GLY A 179 9.34 6.73 -8.74
N CYS A 180 9.84 7.93 -8.98
CA CYS A 180 11.25 8.20 -9.23
C CYS A 180 12.02 8.36 -7.91
N ALA A 181 13.35 8.27 -7.98
CA ALA A 181 14.23 8.47 -6.82
C ALA A 181 14.74 9.91 -6.71
N TRP A 182 15.06 10.29 -5.50
CA TRP A 182 15.87 11.49 -5.21
C TRP A 182 17.29 11.34 -5.78
N ASP A 183 17.93 10.19 -5.55
CA ASP A 183 19.30 9.90 -5.95
C ASP A 183 19.43 8.42 -6.37
N TYR A 184 19.66 8.18 -7.65
CA TYR A 184 19.83 6.84 -8.22
C TYR A 184 21.20 6.22 -7.94
N SER A 185 22.16 6.98 -7.43
CA SER A 185 23.49 6.47 -7.06
C SER A 185 23.47 5.69 -5.74
N GLN A 186 22.45 5.89 -4.93
CA GLN A 186 22.30 5.17 -3.67
C GLN A 186 21.83 3.73 -3.90
N PRO A 187 22.45 2.73 -3.27
CA PRO A 187 22.01 1.32 -3.39
C PRO A 187 20.53 1.12 -3.02
N GLU A 188 20.03 1.90 -2.07
CA GLU A 188 18.64 1.85 -1.59
C GLU A 188 17.64 2.18 -2.68
N THR A 189 17.93 3.17 -3.54
CA THR A 189 17.02 3.70 -4.56
C THR A 189 17.44 3.39 -6.00
N ALA A 190 18.52 2.63 -6.19
CA ALA A 190 19.09 2.31 -7.51
C ALA A 190 18.13 1.54 -8.45
N LYS A 191 17.03 1.01 -7.94
CA LYS A 191 16.01 0.28 -8.71
C LYS A 191 14.69 1.05 -8.87
N ALA A 192 14.65 2.31 -8.45
CA ALA A 192 13.51 3.20 -8.70
C ALA A 192 13.21 3.34 -10.20
N ASP A 193 11.98 3.69 -10.52
CA ASP A 193 11.63 4.03 -11.89
C ASP A 193 12.41 5.28 -12.35
N ALA A 194 12.86 5.29 -13.59
CA ALA A 194 13.52 6.47 -14.14
C ALA A 194 12.56 7.65 -14.15
N PHE A 195 13.03 8.84 -13.75
CA PHE A 195 12.24 10.05 -13.84
C PHE A 195 11.73 10.28 -15.26
N ALA A 196 10.48 10.65 -15.39
CA ALA A 196 9.82 10.88 -16.67
C ALA A 196 9.23 12.30 -16.75
N PRO A 197 9.10 12.89 -17.96
CA PRO A 197 8.30 14.09 -18.12
C PRO A 197 6.82 13.81 -17.81
N LEU A 198 6.05 14.87 -17.53
CA LEU A 198 4.60 14.75 -17.41
C LEU A 198 3.99 14.14 -18.68
N PRO A 199 3.07 13.18 -18.58
CA PRO A 199 2.32 12.69 -19.72
C PRO A 199 1.45 13.80 -20.32
N ALA A 200 1.23 13.76 -21.63
CA ALA A 200 0.43 14.78 -22.34
C ALA A 200 -1.01 14.86 -21.83
N THR A 201 -1.56 13.75 -21.33
CA THR A 201 -2.88 13.67 -20.71
C THR A 201 -2.75 13.13 -19.30
N LEU A 202 -3.69 13.51 -18.45
CA LEU A 202 -3.76 12.96 -17.09
C LEU A 202 -3.91 11.43 -17.16
N PRO A 203 -3.12 10.67 -16.40
CA PRO A 203 -3.26 9.22 -16.33
C PRO A 203 -4.57 8.84 -15.61
N PRO A 204 -5.03 7.59 -15.78
CA PRO A 204 -6.17 7.10 -15.02
C PRO A 204 -5.91 7.15 -13.51
N PRO A 205 -6.97 7.31 -12.69
CA PRO A 205 -6.85 7.32 -11.25
C PRO A 205 -6.27 5.99 -10.73
N PRO A 206 -5.65 5.99 -9.54
CA PRO A 206 -5.18 4.77 -8.92
C PRO A 206 -6.35 3.84 -8.54
N ASP A 207 -6.05 2.55 -8.36
CA ASP A 207 -7.03 1.57 -7.85
C ASP A 207 -7.56 2.04 -6.48
N ALA A 208 -8.88 2.05 -6.32
CA ALA A 208 -9.54 2.54 -5.10
C ALA A 208 -9.26 1.67 -3.86
N ASP A 209 -8.98 0.39 -4.06
CA ASP A 209 -8.75 -0.58 -2.99
C ASP A 209 -7.27 -0.93 -2.79
N TYR A 210 -6.43 -0.66 -3.80
CA TYR A 210 -5.03 -1.06 -3.82
C TYR A 210 -4.16 0.01 -4.48
N SER A 211 -3.76 1.00 -3.71
CA SER A 211 -2.92 2.11 -4.17
C SER A 211 -2.11 2.71 -3.04
N HIS A 212 -1.08 3.48 -3.37
CA HIS A 212 -0.28 4.24 -2.41
C HIS A 212 -1.14 5.08 -1.46
N VAL A 213 -2.21 5.70 -1.96
CA VAL A 213 -3.14 6.50 -1.15
C VAL A 213 -3.89 5.65 -0.11
N VAL A 214 -4.30 4.45 -0.48
CA VAL A 214 -4.94 3.51 0.46
C VAL A 214 -3.97 3.16 1.59
N PHE A 215 -2.72 2.88 1.24
CA PHE A 215 -1.71 2.54 2.25
C PHE A 215 -1.32 3.74 3.12
N THR A 216 -1.21 4.94 2.56
CA THR A 216 -0.98 6.18 3.35
C THR A 216 -2.04 6.36 4.44
N ARG A 217 -3.31 6.04 4.16
CA ARG A 217 -4.42 6.16 5.13
C ARG A 217 -4.30 5.19 6.32
N ILE A 218 -3.56 4.10 6.22
CA ILE A 218 -3.35 3.16 7.34
C ILE A 218 -2.59 3.84 8.50
N MET A 219 -1.79 4.88 8.23
CA MET A 219 -1.11 5.67 9.26
C MET A 219 -2.05 6.41 10.23
N GLN A 220 -3.36 6.46 9.96
CA GLN A 220 -4.32 7.04 10.89
C GLN A 220 -4.43 6.28 12.23
N TYR A 221 -4.01 5.03 12.26
CA TYR A 221 -4.02 4.24 13.50
C TYR A 221 -2.84 4.61 14.40
N PRO A 222 -3.04 4.67 15.74
CA PRO A 222 -1.98 5.05 16.67
C PRO A 222 -0.72 4.21 16.48
N ASN A 223 0.45 4.85 16.60
CA ASN A 223 1.78 4.22 16.53
C ASN A 223 1.92 3.21 15.35
N THR A 224 1.43 3.62 14.18
CA THR A 224 1.41 2.82 12.94
C THR A 224 2.11 3.61 11.85
N HIS A 225 3.18 3.05 11.26
CA HIS A 225 4.12 3.80 10.44
C HIS A 225 4.38 3.09 9.12
N MET A 226 4.27 3.83 8.02
CA MET A 226 4.48 3.32 6.68
C MET A 226 5.95 3.29 6.29
N VAL A 227 6.38 2.19 5.71
CA VAL A 227 7.67 2.07 5.01
C VAL A 227 7.42 2.40 3.55
N THR A 228 7.73 3.63 3.14
CA THR A 228 7.56 4.08 1.74
C THR A 228 8.43 3.27 0.79
N THR A 229 7.84 2.85 -0.33
CA THR A 229 8.50 2.00 -1.31
C THR A 229 8.38 2.50 -2.75
N SER A 230 7.71 3.62 -2.97
CA SER A 230 7.47 4.17 -4.30
C SER A 230 8.76 4.40 -5.11
N ASP A 231 9.87 4.71 -4.44
CA ASP A 231 11.21 4.96 -5.02
C ASP A 231 12.20 3.78 -4.85
N LEU A 232 11.74 2.58 -4.49
CA LEU A 232 12.61 1.42 -4.24
C LEU A 232 12.58 0.35 -5.34
N GLY A 233 11.79 0.56 -6.38
CA GLY A 233 11.60 -0.37 -7.48
C GLY A 233 10.32 -1.18 -7.38
N SER A 234 9.74 -1.50 -8.54
CA SER A 234 8.40 -2.06 -8.68
C SER A 234 8.36 -3.58 -8.81
N GLY A 235 7.16 -4.14 -8.66
CA GLY A 235 6.81 -5.54 -8.85
C GLY A 235 6.22 -6.21 -7.62
N ILE A 236 5.53 -7.34 -7.82
CA ILE A 236 4.99 -8.17 -6.73
C ILE A 236 6.13 -8.72 -5.86
N HIS A 237 7.25 -9.05 -6.49
CA HIS A 237 8.48 -9.50 -5.83
C HIS A 237 9.63 -8.55 -6.16
N PRO A 238 9.65 -7.32 -5.60
CA PRO A 238 10.68 -6.35 -5.94
C PRO A 238 12.06 -6.90 -5.62
N PRO A 239 13.03 -6.77 -6.54
CA PRO A 239 14.36 -7.36 -6.37
C PRO A 239 15.22 -6.63 -5.32
N ASN A 240 14.92 -5.38 -5.02
CA ASN A 240 15.70 -4.51 -4.13
C ASN A 240 15.44 -4.81 -2.64
N LYS A 241 15.70 -6.05 -2.19
CA LYS A 241 15.43 -6.45 -0.80
C LYS A 241 16.25 -5.68 0.24
N SER A 242 17.48 -5.28 -0.11
CA SER A 242 18.33 -4.46 0.76
C SER A 242 17.78 -3.05 0.94
N GLY A 243 17.32 -2.40 -0.13
CA GLY A 243 16.70 -1.08 -0.03
C GLY A 243 15.42 -1.08 0.81
N TYR A 244 14.57 -2.09 0.64
CA TYR A 244 13.39 -2.27 1.50
C TYR A 244 13.76 -2.47 2.96
N GLY A 245 14.80 -3.27 3.24
CA GLY A 245 15.31 -3.48 4.60
C GLY A 245 15.85 -2.20 5.23
N ALA A 246 16.67 -1.45 4.49
CA ALA A 246 17.25 -0.18 4.94
C ALA A 246 16.16 0.87 5.22
N ARG A 247 15.14 0.99 4.33
CA ARG A 247 14.01 1.89 4.53
C ARG A 247 13.20 1.50 5.76
N ALA A 248 12.91 0.23 5.96
CA ALA A 248 12.21 -0.27 7.15
C ALA A 248 13.01 -0.02 8.44
N ALA A 249 14.33 -0.22 8.40
CA ALA A 249 15.21 0.07 9.53
C ALA A 249 15.22 1.58 9.87
N ARG A 250 15.22 2.45 8.87
CA ARG A 250 15.10 3.91 9.07
C ARG A 250 13.80 4.27 9.77
N VAL A 251 12.66 3.69 9.35
CA VAL A 251 11.37 3.88 10.02
C VAL A 251 11.44 3.39 11.47
N ALA A 252 11.97 2.19 11.71
CA ALA A 252 12.10 1.64 13.06
C ALA A 252 12.97 2.54 13.97
N LEU A 253 14.10 3.03 13.47
CA LEU A 253 15.00 3.92 14.23
C LEU A 253 14.30 5.21 14.67
N GLY A 254 13.55 5.86 13.77
CA GLY A 254 12.83 7.09 14.10
C GLY A 254 11.63 6.85 15.03
N THR A 255 10.89 5.75 14.83
CA THR A 255 9.61 5.55 15.52
C THR A 255 9.67 4.62 16.74
N ALA A 256 10.41 3.52 16.66
CA ALA A 256 10.50 2.53 17.73
C ALA A 256 11.71 2.74 18.64
N TYR A 257 12.77 3.36 18.14
CA TYR A 257 14.01 3.64 18.89
C TYR A 257 14.21 5.12 19.23
N GLY A 258 13.32 6.01 18.75
CA GLY A 258 13.31 7.43 19.12
C GLY A 258 14.49 8.23 18.64
N GLN A 259 15.17 7.80 17.55
CA GLN A 259 16.23 8.60 16.96
C GLN A 259 15.64 9.81 16.25
N ASP A 260 16.31 10.96 16.37
CA ASP A 260 15.90 12.21 15.71
C ASP A 260 16.32 12.18 14.22
N ILE A 261 15.58 11.41 13.43
CA ILE A 261 15.77 11.28 11.99
C ILE A 261 14.42 11.36 11.28
N GLU A 262 14.38 12.04 10.13
CA GLU A 262 13.19 11.99 9.29
C GLU A 262 13.10 10.60 8.61
N TRP A 263 11.98 9.95 8.74
CA TRP A 263 11.76 8.57 8.27
C TRP A 263 10.67 8.44 7.20
N LEU A 264 9.92 9.53 6.93
CA LEU A 264 8.86 9.59 5.93
C LEU A 264 9.05 10.82 5.03
N GLY A 265 8.60 10.72 3.80
CA GLY A 265 8.52 11.86 2.89
C GLY A 265 7.31 12.75 3.17
N PRO A 266 7.19 13.90 2.51
CA PRO A 266 6.09 14.84 2.74
C PRO A 266 4.72 14.20 2.63
N VAL A 267 3.88 14.40 3.64
CA VAL A 267 2.49 13.98 3.69
C VAL A 267 1.61 15.22 3.68
N TYR A 268 0.64 15.26 2.76
CA TYR A 268 -0.35 16.33 2.71
C TYR A 268 -1.07 16.48 4.06
N ALA A 269 -1.15 17.70 4.58
CA ALA A 269 -1.77 18.03 5.85
C ALA A 269 -3.04 18.88 5.70
N SER A 270 -2.94 19.96 4.94
CA SER A 270 -4.04 20.91 4.75
C SER A 270 -3.80 21.77 3.51
N HIS A 271 -4.80 22.52 3.09
CA HIS A 271 -4.68 23.50 2.03
C HIS A 271 -5.48 24.77 2.33
N GLU A 272 -5.10 25.83 1.65
CA GLU A 272 -5.84 27.12 1.59
C GLU A 272 -6.14 27.42 0.14
N ILE A 273 -7.39 27.76 -0.17
CA ILE A 273 -7.84 28.14 -1.50
C ILE A 273 -7.89 29.65 -1.56
N THR A 274 -7.30 30.23 -2.60
CA THR A 274 -7.42 31.64 -2.96
C THR A 274 -8.04 31.74 -4.34
N ASP A 275 -8.27 32.96 -4.84
CA ASP A 275 -9.00 33.17 -6.09
C ASP A 275 -8.37 32.44 -7.29
N ASP A 276 -7.04 32.37 -7.36
CA ASP A 276 -6.29 31.87 -8.53
C ASP A 276 -5.32 30.71 -8.26
N HIS A 277 -5.20 30.28 -6.98
CA HIS A 277 -4.29 29.20 -6.62
C HIS A 277 -4.69 28.46 -5.34
N ILE A 278 -4.07 27.30 -5.11
CA ILE A 278 -4.19 26.56 -3.87
C ILE A 278 -2.81 26.42 -3.24
N THR A 279 -2.70 26.77 -1.95
CA THR A 279 -1.49 26.60 -1.15
C THR A 279 -1.61 25.35 -0.31
N LEU A 280 -0.68 24.42 -0.48
CA LEU A 280 -0.65 23.10 0.18
C LEU A 280 0.38 23.09 1.31
N LYS A 281 -0.01 22.56 2.48
CA LYS A 281 0.85 22.35 3.64
C LYS A 281 1.10 20.87 3.86
N PHE A 282 2.30 20.56 4.35
CA PHE A 282 2.77 19.18 4.52
C PHE A 282 3.34 18.95 5.92
N THR A 283 3.23 17.73 6.43
CA THR A 283 4.05 17.19 7.51
C THR A 283 5.22 16.39 6.92
N HIS A 284 6.13 15.92 7.75
CA HIS A 284 7.31 15.13 7.32
C HIS A 284 8.18 15.85 6.27
N THR A 285 8.31 17.15 6.42
CA THR A 285 9.13 17.96 5.52
C THR A 285 10.63 17.89 5.83
N GLY A 286 11.02 17.33 6.97
CA GLY A 286 12.40 17.17 7.38
C GLY A 286 13.18 18.49 7.31
N LYS A 287 14.29 18.49 6.58
CA LYS A 287 15.12 19.69 6.34
C LYS A 287 14.49 20.70 5.38
N GLY A 288 13.29 20.45 4.91
CA GLY A 288 12.50 21.28 3.99
C GLY A 288 12.05 20.54 2.76
N LEU A 289 11.03 21.12 2.08
CA LEU A 289 10.56 20.62 0.79
C LEU A 289 11.60 20.92 -0.31
N ALA A 290 11.71 20.00 -1.25
CA ALA A 290 12.51 20.16 -2.45
C ALA A 290 11.93 19.36 -3.62
N PHE A 291 12.32 19.68 -4.84
CA PHE A 291 12.14 18.77 -5.97
C PHE A 291 13.49 18.31 -6.51
N LYS A 292 13.49 17.14 -7.11
CA LYS A 292 14.68 16.55 -7.71
C LYS A 292 14.32 15.99 -9.08
N ASN A 293 15.32 15.96 -9.96
CA ASN A 293 15.12 15.63 -11.37
C ASN A 293 14.23 16.68 -12.10
N GLY A 294 14.42 16.82 -13.37
CA GLY A 294 13.72 17.85 -14.16
C GLY A 294 14.15 19.28 -13.83
N THR A 295 13.49 20.23 -14.49
CA THR A 295 13.79 21.67 -14.36
C THR A 295 12.78 22.42 -13.52
N GLN A 296 11.69 21.75 -13.10
CA GLN A 296 10.59 22.33 -12.32
C GLN A 296 9.94 21.26 -11.43
N LEU A 297 9.25 21.72 -10.39
CA LEU A 297 8.37 20.88 -9.59
C LEU A 297 7.15 20.48 -10.44
N GLN A 298 6.85 19.18 -10.50
CA GLN A 298 5.76 18.64 -11.31
C GLN A 298 5.04 17.49 -10.61
N GLY A 299 3.91 17.08 -11.18
CA GLY A 299 3.10 15.98 -10.64
C GLY A 299 1.77 16.42 -10.03
N PHE A 300 1.45 17.70 -10.12
CA PHE A 300 0.22 18.27 -9.60
C PHE A 300 -0.81 18.44 -10.72
N ALA A 301 -2.06 18.11 -10.41
CA ALA A 301 -3.23 18.43 -11.23
C ALA A 301 -4.23 19.21 -10.38
N ILE A 302 -4.90 20.19 -11.00
CA ILE A 302 -5.83 21.11 -10.35
C ILE A 302 -7.17 21.14 -11.09
N ALA A 303 -8.27 21.32 -10.36
CA ALA A 303 -9.63 21.42 -10.93
C ALA A 303 -10.41 22.55 -10.30
N GLY A 304 -11.33 23.12 -11.09
CA GLY A 304 -12.40 24.01 -10.65
C GLY A 304 -13.68 23.25 -10.26
N GLU A 305 -14.78 23.97 -10.07
CA GLU A 305 -16.10 23.40 -9.73
C GLU A 305 -16.65 22.44 -10.79
N ASP A 306 -16.19 22.55 -12.05
CA ASP A 306 -16.54 21.62 -13.13
C ASP A 306 -15.91 20.23 -12.99
N ARG A 307 -15.03 20.04 -11.99
CA ARG A 307 -14.33 18.80 -11.64
C ARG A 307 -13.39 18.27 -12.73
N LYS A 308 -13.04 19.10 -13.71
CA LYS A 308 -12.08 18.75 -14.75
C LYS A 308 -10.67 19.09 -14.31
N PHE A 309 -9.83 18.06 -14.21
CA PHE A 309 -8.44 18.24 -13.82
C PHE A 309 -7.57 18.59 -15.01
N PHE A 310 -6.63 19.51 -14.79
CA PHE A 310 -5.57 19.91 -15.71
C PHE A 310 -4.23 19.86 -14.99
N TRP A 311 -3.15 19.62 -15.73
CA TRP A 311 -1.81 19.73 -15.16
C TRP A 311 -1.58 21.17 -14.68
N ALA A 312 -0.95 21.28 -13.53
CA ALA A 312 -0.74 22.55 -12.86
C ALA A 312 0.76 22.88 -12.75
N GLN A 313 1.06 24.18 -12.73
CA GLN A 313 2.34 24.70 -12.27
C GLN A 313 2.36 24.65 -10.74
N ALA A 314 3.52 24.24 -10.20
CA ALA A 314 3.71 24.19 -8.75
C ALA A 314 5.06 24.84 -8.38
N THR A 315 5.08 25.57 -7.28
CA THR A 315 6.26 26.22 -6.73
C THR A 315 6.36 25.96 -5.23
N ILE A 316 7.58 25.76 -4.73
CA ILE A 316 7.83 25.68 -3.28
C ILE A 316 8.05 27.09 -2.75
N GLU A 317 7.22 27.50 -1.80
CA GLU A 317 7.27 28.82 -1.18
C GLU A 317 7.23 28.68 0.35
N GLY A 318 8.33 29.00 1.03
CA GLY A 318 8.38 29.04 2.49
C GLY A 318 7.96 27.75 3.21
N GLY A 319 8.17 26.58 2.62
CA GLY A 319 7.79 25.30 3.22
C GLY A 319 6.39 24.81 2.83
N SER A 320 5.69 25.52 1.94
CA SER A 320 4.43 25.14 1.31
C SER A 320 4.62 24.92 -0.19
N VAL A 321 3.63 24.33 -0.86
CA VAL A 321 3.58 24.26 -2.33
C VAL A 321 2.38 25.07 -2.81
N VAL A 322 2.65 26.03 -3.68
CA VAL A 322 1.62 26.84 -4.36
C VAL A 322 1.33 26.22 -5.73
N VAL A 323 0.06 25.93 -6.01
CA VAL A 323 -0.39 25.23 -7.23
C VAL A 323 -1.39 26.10 -7.98
N ARG A 324 -1.14 26.33 -9.28
CA ARG A 324 -1.99 27.14 -10.14
C ARG A 324 -2.02 26.61 -11.59
N SER A 325 -3.05 26.96 -12.34
CA SER A 325 -3.13 26.68 -13.77
C SER A 325 -3.92 27.78 -14.49
N ALA A 326 -3.44 28.21 -15.66
CA ALA A 326 -4.18 29.15 -16.52
C ALA A 326 -5.51 28.55 -17.02
N GLU A 327 -5.61 27.22 -17.11
CA GLU A 327 -6.83 26.51 -17.50
C GLU A 327 -7.89 26.48 -16.39
N VAL A 328 -7.50 26.82 -15.13
CA VAL A 328 -8.37 26.74 -13.95
C VAL A 328 -8.21 28.03 -13.14
N PRO A 329 -8.86 29.13 -13.54
CA PRO A 329 -8.70 30.41 -12.86
C PRO A 329 -9.28 30.45 -11.44
N HIS A 330 -10.23 29.57 -11.12
CA HIS A 330 -10.85 29.45 -9.79
C HIS A 330 -10.75 27.99 -9.32
N PRO A 331 -9.61 27.57 -8.77
CA PRO A 331 -9.41 26.18 -8.37
C PRO A 331 -10.11 25.84 -7.05
N VAL A 332 -10.60 24.58 -6.96
CA VAL A 332 -11.23 24.04 -5.75
C VAL A 332 -10.59 22.75 -5.27
N ALA A 333 -9.79 22.07 -6.12
CA ALA A 333 -9.18 20.80 -5.77
C ALA A 333 -7.81 20.60 -6.41
N VAL A 334 -6.92 19.89 -5.71
CA VAL A 334 -5.59 19.47 -6.18
C VAL A 334 -5.40 17.98 -5.97
N ARG A 335 -4.73 17.34 -6.93
CA ARG A 335 -4.21 15.98 -6.83
C ARG A 335 -2.71 15.98 -7.09
N TYR A 336 -1.96 15.18 -6.34
CA TYR A 336 -0.54 14.96 -6.55
C TYR A 336 -0.26 13.48 -6.76
N ALA A 337 0.55 13.15 -7.79
CA ALA A 337 0.94 11.78 -8.09
C ALA A 337 -0.27 10.80 -8.20
N TRP A 338 -1.42 11.30 -8.64
CA TRP A 338 -2.69 10.59 -8.62
C TRP A 338 -2.82 9.58 -9.76
N SER A 339 -2.04 8.50 -9.65
CA SER A 339 -2.02 7.39 -10.60
C SER A 339 -1.47 6.13 -9.92
N GLY A 340 -1.63 4.97 -10.57
CA GLY A 340 -0.99 3.71 -10.14
C GLY A 340 0.52 3.71 -10.28
N ARG A 341 1.08 4.55 -11.21
CA ARG A 341 2.52 4.80 -11.36
C ARG A 341 2.73 6.27 -11.72
N PHE A 342 3.71 6.89 -11.08
CA PHE A 342 3.95 8.33 -11.16
C PHE A 342 5.44 8.70 -11.21
N PRO A 343 6.24 8.12 -12.11
CA PRO A 343 7.67 8.44 -12.18
C PRO A 343 7.95 9.89 -12.60
N TRP A 344 6.93 10.62 -12.97
CA TRP A 344 6.92 12.04 -13.30
C TRP A 344 6.69 12.94 -12.08
N ALA A 345 6.32 12.42 -10.92
CA ALA A 345 6.11 13.19 -9.70
C ALA A 345 7.44 13.32 -8.94
N ASN A 346 7.86 14.55 -8.62
CA ASN A 346 9.24 14.82 -8.18
C ASN A 346 9.35 15.67 -6.92
N LEU A 347 8.29 15.75 -6.10
CA LEU A 347 8.36 16.38 -4.77
C LEU A 347 8.97 15.41 -3.76
N PHE A 348 9.92 15.92 -2.99
CA PHE A 348 10.64 15.22 -1.92
C PHE A 348 10.83 16.15 -0.71
N ASN A 349 11.24 15.60 0.42
CA ASN A 349 11.97 16.40 1.40
C ASN A 349 13.48 16.37 1.11
N GLN A 350 14.23 17.28 1.72
CA GLN A 350 15.70 17.35 1.56
C GLN A 350 16.45 16.20 2.24
N ASP A 351 15.74 15.32 2.96
CA ASP A 351 16.25 14.05 3.47
C ASP A 351 16.20 12.92 2.43
N GLY A 352 15.69 13.23 1.21
CA GLY A 352 15.67 12.36 0.05
C GLY A 352 14.47 11.40 0.01
N LEU A 353 13.42 11.66 0.79
CA LEU A 353 12.23 10.81 0.86
C LEU A 353 11.10 11.39 -0.01
N PRO A 354 10.43 10.59 -0.84
CA PRO A 354 9.40 11.05 -1.78
C PRO A 354 8.11 11.43 -1.07
N ALA A 355 7.44 12.48 -1.57
CA ALA A 355 6.13 12.87 -1.09
C ALA A 355 5.07 11.81 -1.42
N GLN A 356 4.13 11.63 -0.49
CA GLN A 356 3.06 10.68 -0.65
C GLN A 356 2.00 11.20 -1.63
N PRO A 357 1.44 10.34 -2.51
CA PRO A 357 0.32 10.71 -3.36
C PRO A 357 -0.91 11.12 -2.53
N PHE A 358 -1.62 12.14 -2.98
CA PHE A 358 -2.82 12.62 -2.30
C PHE A 358 -3.83 13.27 -3.26
N ARG A 359 -5.02 13.49 -2.76
CA ARG A 359 -6.05 14.40 -3.31
C ARG A 359 -6.68 15.24 -2.21
N THR A 360 -7.20 16.40 -2.57
CA THR A 360 -7.95 17.27 -1.66
C THR A 360 -9.48 17.18 -1.86
N ASP A 361 -9.90 16.55 -2.93
CA ASP A 361 -11.31 16.30 -3.31
C ASP A 361 -11.81 14.95 -2.78
N ASP A 362 -13.11 14.68 -2.89
CA ASP A 362 -13.79 13.44 -2.52
C ASP A 362 -14.61 12.80 -3.66
N TRP A 363 -14.52 13.34 -4.90
CA TRP A 363 -15.26 12.85 -6.07
C TRP A 363 -14.42 12.10 -7.09
#